data_ea117891b1843675293e3eb141b119f5
#
_entry.id   ea117891b1843675293e3eb141b119f5
#
_cell.length_a   1.000
_cell.length_b   1.000
_cell.length_c   1.000
_cell.angle_alpha   90.00
_cell.angle_beta   90.00
_cell.angle_gamma   90.00
#
_symmetry.space_group_name_H-M   'P 1'
#
loop_
_entity.id
_entity.type
_entity.pdbx_description
1 polymer ?
#
loop_
_entity_poly.entity_id
_entity_poly.type
_entity_poly.pdbx_seq_one_letter_code
_entity_poly.pdbx_strand_id
1 'polypeptide(L)'
;NFMNQHIAPLSIAGARKYDYPPAFTPHSPWWEYYRELTLHFARLSLALSSGGQYNDVLVLEPTTSIWMYYTYNAPRPNRWRTMGEEFQAFITALERHQVEFDLGSENILLNHGSVKGDRFVVGKRAYGTVVLPAQMENVDAATFDLLERFAAKGGRIIAYGTPQYVDGARSAEAEAFFADPAKVTRADAGEPIDYSLFATPEIAFDAPEGNYLFHHRRRMDDGQLLFLANSSLTRPVRGTVTLQGRQAALLDTRTGEIRGYEAQREGDRLTIAYDLHPAGSLLLYVFDEEREG
;
A
#
# COMPACT_ATOMS: atom_id res chain seq x y z
N ASN A 1 -6.47 0.20 -8.17
CA ASN A 1 -7.09 -0.73 -9.12
C ASN A 1 -8.61 -0.57 -9.25
N PHE A 2 -9.23 0.30 -8.46
CA PHE A 2 -10.67 0.53 -8.49
C PHE A 2 -10.96 2.02 -8.30
N MET A 3 -11.85 2.56 -9.15
CA MET A 3 -12.34 3.92 -9.03
C MET A 3 -13.84 3.93 -8.80
N ASN A 4 -14.26 4.46 -7.68
CA ASN A 4 -15.66 4.72 -7.38
C ASN A 4 -15.97 6.19 -7.63
N GLN A 5 -16.71 6.45 -8.71
CA GLN A 5 -17.13 7.81 -9.05
C GLN A 5 -18.37 8.19 -8.23
N HIS A 6 -18.28 9.26 -7.52
CA HIS A 6 -19.30 9.77 -6.62
C HIS A 6 -19.57 11.23 -6.96
N ILE A 7 -20.70 11.63 -7.28
CA ILE A 7 -22.10 11.19 -7.35
C ILE A 7 -22.65 11.45 -8.75
N ALA A 8 -23.66 10.70 -9.21
CA ALA A 8 -24.43 10.99 -10.42
C ALA A 8 -25.87 11.40 -10.02
N PRO A 9 -26.14 12.68 -9.69
CA PRO A 9 -27.50 13.15 -9.44
C PRO A 9 -28.36 13.03 -10.70
N LEU A 10 -29.63 12.65 -10.55
CA LEU A 10 -30.57 12.56 -11.66
C LEU A 10 -30.75 13.93 -12.37
N SER A 11 -30.61 15.02 -11.62
CA SER A 11 -30.68 16.39 -12.13
C SER A 11 -29.79 17.29 -11.29
N ILE A 12 -29.10 18.23 -11.94
CA ILE A 12 -28.33 19.31 -11.30
C ILE A 12 -29.12 20.62 -11.17
N ALA A 13 -30.40 20.60 -11.47
CA ALA A 13 -31.26 21.80 -11.40
C ALA A 13 -31.90 21.97 -10.01
N GLY A 14 -31.97 23.22 -9.54
CA GLY A 14 -32.61 23.61 -8.30
C GLY A 14 -32.07 22.91 -7.05
N ALA A 15 -32.93 22.59 -6.11
CA ALA A 15 -32.57 21.94 -4.84
C ALA A 15 -31.96 20.53 -4.98
N ARG A 16 -32.02 19.95 -6.17
CA ARG A 16 -31.40 18.63 -6.47
C ARG A 16 -29.91 18.74 -6.74
N LYS A 17 -29.40 19.93 -6.99
CA LYS A 17 -27.99 20.24 -7.07
C LYS A 17 -27.48 20.57 -5.68
N TYR A 18 -27.29 19.59 -4.86
CA TYR A 18 -26.57 19.79 -3.59
C TYR A 18 -25.12 20.21 -3.87
N ASP A 19 -24.44 20.81 -2.90
CA ASP A 19 -23.01 21.18 -2.95
C ASP A 19 -22.09 19.94 -2.94
N TYR A 20 -22.48 18.93 -3.66
CA TYR A 20 -21.70 17.72 -3.88
C TYR A 20 -20.83 17.83 -5.14
N PRO A 21 -19.80 16.96 -5.26
CA PRO A 21 -18.92 16.96 -6.42
C PRO A 21 -19.66 16.94 -7.75
N PRO A 22 -18.97 17.33 -8.83
CA PRO A 22 -19.57 17.45 -10.14
C PRO A 22 -20.28 16.17 -10.57
N ALA A 23 -21.48 16.33 -11.11
CA ALA A 23 -22.26 15.25 -11.65
C ALA A 23 -21.61 14.64 -12.90
N PHE A 24 -21.56 13.33 -12.98
CA PHE A 24 -21.15 12.58 -14.18
C PHE A 24 -22.38 12.27 -15.02
N THR A 25 -23.01 13.32 -15.55
CA THR A 25 -24.26 13.24 -16.30
C THR A 25 -24.21 14.12 -17.54
N PRO A 26 -25.10 13.92 -18.53
CA PRO A 26 -25.23 14.78 -19.70
C PRO A 26 -25.47 16.27 -19.39
N HIS A 27 -25.85 16.61 -18.17
CA HIS A 27 -26.03 17.99 -17.73
C HIS A 27 -24.72 18.71 -17.39
N SER A 28 -23.60 17.99 -17.36
CA SER A 28 -22.29 18.57 -17.06
C SER A 28 -21.62 19.06 -18.34
N PRO A 29 -20.97 20.26 -18.32
CA PRO A 29 -20.33 20.82 -19.52
C PRO A 29 -19.23 19.98 -20.13
N TRP A 30 -18.60 19.11 -19.29
CA TRP A 30 -17.51 18.21 -19.68
C TRP A 30 -17.99 16.83 -20.12
N TRP A 31 -19.29 16.58 -20.21
CA TRP A 31 -19.84 15.26 -20.52
C TRP A 31 -19.33 14.67 -21.84
N GLU A 32 -19.15 15.50 -22.86
CA GLU A 32 -18.65 15.07 -24.17
C GLU A 32 -17.25 14.47 -24.09
N TYR A 33 -16.44 14.96 -23.14
CA TYR A 33 -15.05 14.48 -22.90
C TYR A 33 -14.97 13.40 -21.83
N TYR A 34 -16.07 13.05 -21.19
CA TYR A 34 -16.09 12.09 -20.09
C TYR A 34 -15.59 10.70 -20.51
N ARG A 35 -15.77 10.33 -21.78
CA ARG A 35 -15.25 9.09 -22.35
C ARG A 35 -13.74 8.97 -22.20
N GLU A 36 -12.99 10.05 -22.40
CA GLU A 36 -11.51 10.05 -22.29
C GLU A 36 -11.08 9.69 -20.84
N LEU A 37 -11.72 10.32 -19.87
CA LEU A 37 -11.50 10.03 -18.46
C LEU A 37 -11.83 8.56 -18.13
N THR A 38 -12.96 8.07 -18.62
CA THR A 38 -13.42 6.69 -18.37
C THR A 38 -12.47 5.68 -18.99
N LEU A 39 -11.97 5.90 -20.19
CA LEU A 39 -11.02 5.01 -20.86
C LEU A 39 -9.67 5.00 -20.12
N HIS A 40 -9.19 6.16 -19.68
CA HIS A 40 -7.98 6.24 -18.86
C HIS A 40 -8.10 5.36 -17.61
N PHE A 41 -9.17 5.52 -16.83
CA PHE A 41 -9.36 4.74 -15.62
C PHE A 41 -9.66 3.25 -15.88
N ALA A 42 -10.33 2.91 -16.97
CA ALA A 42 -10.56 1.52 -17.35
C ALA A 42 -9.24 0.79 -17.66
N ARG A 43 -8.35 1.41 -18.44
CA ARG A 43 -7.02 0.88 -18.75
C ARG A 43 -6.16 0.75 -17.49
N LEU A 44 -6.14 1.79 -16.67
CA LEU A 44 -5.39 1.79 -15.42
C LEU A 44 -5.92 0.72 -14.44
N SER A 45 -7.24 0.61 -14.28
CA SER A 45 -7.86 -0.40 -13.42
C SER A 45 -7.57 -1.82 -13.91
N LEU A 46 -7.61 -2.06 -15.23
CA LEU A 46 -7.24 -3.35 -15.81
C LEU A 46 -5.78 -3.68 -15.48
N ALA A 47 -4.85 -2.78 -15.75
CA ALA A 47 -3.42 -2.99 -15.50
C ALA A 47 -3.16 -3.26 -14.01
N LEU A 48 -3.66 -2.42 -13.11
CA LEU A 48 -3.39 -2.52 -11.67
C LEU A 48 -4.19 -3.61 -10.95
N SER A 49 -5.13 -4.29 -11.61
CA SER A 49 -5.82 -5.48 -11.09
C SER A 49 -5.31 -6.80 -11.67
N SER A 50 -4.50 -6.75 -12.72
CA SER A 50 -3.92 -7.94 -13.37
C SER A 50 -2.76 -8.51 -12.55
N GLY A 51 -2.43 -9.80 -12.77
CA GLY A 51 -1.30 -10.47 -12.15
C GLY A 51 -1.33 -10.56 -10.64
N GLY A 52 -0.16 -10.70 -10.03
CA GLY A 52 0.05 -10.79 -8.58
C GLY A 52 0.65 -9.51 -8.00
N GLN A 53 0.52 -9.32 -6.70
CA GLN A 53 1.11 -8.19 -5.97
C GLN A 53 2.49 -8.57 -5.41
N TYR A 54 3.40 -7.61 -5.33
CA TYR A 54 4.76 -7.85 -4.80
C TYR A 54 4.85 -7.76 -3.28
N ASN A 55 3.92 -7.06 -2.62
CA ASN A 55 3.99 -6.77 -1.18
C ASN A 55 4.31 -8.01 -0.34
N ASP A 56 5.43 -7.98 0.38
CA ASP A 56 5.90 -9.05 1.28
C ASP A 56 5.75 -8.69 2.76
N VAL A 57 5.28 -7.49 3.06
CA VAL A 57 5.04 -6.95 4.39
C VAL A 57 3.55 -6.87 4.65
N LEU A 58 3.09 -7.40 5.79
CA LEU A 58 1.73 -7.26 6.31
C LEU A 58 1.75 -6.32 7.52
N VAL A 59 1.14 -5.15 7.41
CA VAL A 59 0.98 -4.22 8.54
C VAL A 59 -0.38 -4.46 9.18
N LEU A 60 -0.41 -4.86 10.45
CA LEU A 60 -1.66 -5.10 11.17
C LEU A 60 -2.37 -3.78 11.49
N GLU A 61 -3.69 -3.77 11.32
CA GLU A 61 -4.52 -2.62 11.68
C GLU A 61 -4.82 -2.63 13.18
N PRO A 62 -4.59 -1.53 13.93
CA PRO A 62 -4.84 -1.48 15.37
C PRO A 62 -6.32 -1.29 15.72
N THR A 63 -7.23 -1.88 14.93
CA THR A 63 -8.68 -1.66 15.01
C THR A 63 -9.23 -2.07 16.37
N THR A 64 -8.89 -3.26 16.86
CA THR A 64 -9.37 -3.78 18.16
C THR A 64 -8.79 -2.98 19.33
N SER A 65 -7.54 -2.51 19.23
CA SER A 65 -6.94 -1.59 20.20
C SER A 65 -7.68 -0.25 20.23
N ILE A 66 -8.03 0.30 19.07
CA ILE A 66 -8.79 1.56 18.98
C ILE A 66 -10.19 1.40 19.57
N TRP A 67 -10.84 0.24 19.40
CA TRP A 67 -12.16 -0.05 19.97
C TRP A 67 -12.17 -0.03 21.51
N MET A 68 -11.07 -0.34 22.17
CA MET A 68 -10.96 -0.25 23.64
C MET A 68 -11.15 1.20 24.14
N TYR A 69 -10.93 2.20 23.30
CA TYR A 69 -11.02 3.62 23.63
C TYR A 69 -12.18 4.34 22.93
N TYR A 70 -12.89 3.64 22.03
CA TYR A 70 -13.95 4.27 21.27
C TYR A 70 -15.13 4.60 22.16
N THR A 71 -15.58 5.85 22.10
CA THR A 71 -16.83 6.29 22.70
C THR A 71 -17.50 7.33 21.81
N TYR A 72 -18.82 7.23 21.70
CA TYR A 72 -19.62 8.19 20.96
C TYR A 72 -19.60 9.55 21.65
N ASN A 73 -19.48 10.63 20.88
CA ASN A 73 -19.41 12.01 21.39
C ASN A 73 -18.26 12.32 22.38
N ALA A 74 -17.16 11.58 22.35
CA ALA A 74 -15.99 11.91 23.16
C ALA A 74 -15.49 13.34 22.89
N PRO A 75 -15.17 14.10 23.96
CA PRO A 75 -14.52 15.40 23.80
C PRO A 75 -13.20 15.29 23.04
N ARG A 76 -12.82 16.35 22.33
CA ARG A 76 -11.51 16.40 21.64
C ARG A 76 -10.49 17.11 22.51
N PRO A 77 -9.19 16.72 22.48
CA PRO A 77 -8.65 15.52 21.82
C PRO A 77 -9.07 14.25 22.56
N ASN A 78 -9.16 13.12 21.85
CA ASN A 78 -9.43 11.83 22.46
C ASN A 78 -8.52 10.74 21.87
N ARG A 79 -8.21 9.72 22.70
CA ARG A 79 -7.20 8.71 22.40
C ARG A 79 -7.46 7.95 21.09
N TRP A 80 -8.67 7.52 20.83
CA TRP A 80 -8.97 6.73 19.64
C TRP A 80 -8.75 7.49 18.32
N ARG A 81 -8.99 8.84 18.32
CA ARG A 81 -8.69 9.67 17.14
C ARG A 81 -7.18 9.85 16.95
N THR A 82 -6.48 10.15 18.04
CA THR A 82 -5.02 10.29 18.02
C THR A 82 -4.37 8.99 17.52
N MET A 83 -4.79 7.82 18.02
CA MET A 83 -4.30 6.53 17.53
C MET A 83 -4.55 6.34 16.03
N GLY A 84 -5.72 6.73 15.54
CA GLY A 84 -6.04 6.65 14.11
C GLY A 84 -5.20 7.60 13.25
N GLU A 85 -4.98 8.83 13.72
CA GLU A 85 -4.15 9.84 13.04
C GLU A 85 -2.67 9.40 13.00
N GLU A 86 -2.15 8.87 14.10
CA GLU A 86 -0.78 8.34 14.20
C GLU A 86 -0.59 7.10 13.31
N PHE A 87 -1.57 6.17 13.29
CA PHE A 87 -1.54 5.02 12.39
C PHE A 87 -1.55 5.45 10.92
N GLN A 88 -2.41 6.42 10.55
CA GLN A 88 -2.43 6.98 9.20
C GLN A 88 -1.10 7.63 8.84
N ALA A 89 -0.47 8.35 9.77
CA ALA A 89 0.86 8.95 9.56
C ALA A 89 1.92 7.86 9.33
N PHE A 90 1.88 6.77 10.11
CA PHE A 90 2.80 5.64 9.99
C PHE A 90 2.71 4.97 8.62
N ILE A 91 1.52 4.57 8.18
CA ILE A 91 1.36 3.91 6.86
C ILE A 91 1.72 4.85 5.71
N THR A 92 1.37 6.15 5.83
CA THR A 92 1.75 7.15 4.82
C THR A 92 3.28 7.34 4.75
N ALA A 93 3.97 7.26 5.89
CA ALA A 93 5.43 7.32 5.91
C ALA A 93 6.05 6.10 5.22
N LEU A 94 5.53 4.89 5.43
CA LEU A 94 5.96 3.68 4.72
C LEU A 94 5.77 3.82 3.20
N GLU A 95 4.60 4.27 2.75
CA GLU A 95 4.32 4.51 1.32
C GLU A 95 5.27 5.53 0.70
N ARG A 96 5.51 6.65 1.38
CA ARG A 96 6.45 7.71 0.92
C ARG A 96 7.89 7.24 0.81
N HIS A 97 8.26 6.22 1.58
CA HIS A 97 9.58 5.57 1.51
C HIS A 97 9.56 4.31 0.64
N GLN A 98 8.53 4.15 -0.17
CA GLN A 98 8.41 3.10 -1.18
C GLN A 98 8.40 1.68 -0.60
N VAL A 99 7.95 1.53 0.66
CA VAL A 99 7.75 0.21 1.26
C VAL A 99 6.52 -0.46 0.65
N GLU A 100 6.67 -1.68 0.19
CA GLU A 100 5.59 -2.48 -0.39
C GLU A 100 4.91 -3.32 0.70
N PHE A 101 3.72 -2.90 1.13
CA PHE A 101 2.97 -3.56 2.19
C PHE A 101 1.48 -3.69 1.87
N ASP A 102 0.83 -4.63 2.54
CA ASP A 102 -0.63 -4.74 2.62
C ASP A 102 -1.09 -4.47 4.06
N LEU A 103 -2.33 -4.01 4.23
CA LEU A 103 -2.97 -3.89 5.54
C LEU A 103 -3.64 -5.20 5.94
N GLY A 104 -3.50 -5.59 7.21
CA GLY A 104 -4.04 -6.81 7.79
C GLY A 104 -5.11 -6.53 8.84
N SER A 105 -6.38 -6.72 8.49
CA SER A 105 -7.47 -6.67 9.46
C SER A 105 -7.60 -8.00 10.19
N GLU A 106 -7.65 -7.99 11.53
CA GLU A 106 -7.76 -9.19 12.36
C GLU A 106 -9.01 -10.03 12.02
N ASN A 107 -10.11 -9.37 11.65
CA ASN A 107 -11.31 -10.04 11.18
C ASN A 107 -11.09 -10.87 9.89
N ILE A 108 -10.23 -10.37 8.97
CA ILE A 108 -9.85 -11.12 7.77
C ILE A 108 -8.88 -12.25 8.14
N LEU A 109 -7.95 -12.00 9.07
CA LEU A 109 -6.99 -13.01 9.54
C LEU A 109 -7.70 -14.18 10.21
N LEU A 110 -8.74 -13.92 11.01
CA LEU A 110 -9.56 -14.96 11.65
C LEU A 110 -10.12 -15.96 10.63
N ASN A 111 -10.59 -15.47 9.47
CA ASN A 111 -11.29 -16.28 8.49
C ASN A 111 -10.37 -16.84 7.38
N HIS A 112 -9.25 -16.18 7.09
CA HIS A 112 -8.41 -16.48 5.95
C HIS A 112 -6.93 -16.57 6.28
N GLY A 113 -6.55 -16.36 7.56
CA GLY A 113 -5.17 -16.41 8.03
C GLY A 113 -4.68 -17.86 8.21
N SER A 114 -3.43 -18.09 7.90
CA SER A 114 -2.71 -19.35 8.17
C SER A 114 -1.21 -19.13 8.13
N VAL A 115 -0.42 -20.11 8.61
CA VAL A 115 1.03 -20.11 8.52
C VAL A 115 1.48 -21.30 7.68
N LYS A 116 2.30 -21.05 6.64
CA LYS A 116 2.85 -22.10 5.76
C LYS A 116 4.37 -21.90 5.65
N GLY A 117 5.13 -22.82 6.28
CA GLY A 117 6.56 -22.62 6.44
C GLY A 117 6.86 -21.34 7.22
N ASP A 118 7.76 -20.53 6.72
CA ASP A 118 8.15 -19.21 7.22
C ASP A 118 7.29 -18.05 6.67
N ARG A 119 6.09 -18.36 6.17
CA ARG A 119 5.18 -17.37 5.56
C ARG A 119 3.89 -17.22 6.34
N PHE A 120 3.51 -15.96 6.55
CA PHE A 120 2.19 -15.59 7.04
C PHE A 120 1.25 -15.47 5.84
N VAL A 121 0.24 -16.32 5.77
CA VAL A 121 -0.62 -16.45 4.59
C VAL A 121 -2.01 -15.91 4.89
N VAL A 122 -2.52 -15.03 4.02
CA VAL A 122 -3.89 -14.51 4.07
C VAL A 122 -4.55 -14.74 2.71
N GLY A 123 -5.48 -15.68 2.64
CA GLY A 123 -6.10 -16.08 1.38
C GLY A 123 -5.07 -16.54 0.34
N LYS A 124 -4.88 -15.74 -0.72
CA LYS A 124 -3.91 -16.01 -1.79
C LYS A 124 -2.55 -15.35 -1.56
N ARG A 125 -2.42 -14.48 -0.54
CA ARG A 125 -1.22 -13.72 -0.26
C ARG A 125 -0.35 -14.39 0.78
N ALA A 126 0.97 -14.24 0.64
CA ALA A 126 1.93 -14.76 1.59
C ALA A 126 2.98 -13.68 1.88
N TYR A 127 3.26 -13.46 3.16
CA TYR A 127 4.13 -12.39 3.66
C TYR A 127 5.29 -12.96 4.44
N GLY A 128 6.49 -12.42 4.24
CA GLY A 128 7.69 -12.76 5.00
C GLY A 128 7.81 -11.95 6.29
N THR A 129 7.15 -10.80 6.36
CA THR A 129 7.23 -9.90 7.50
C THR A 129 5.83 -9.46 7.95
N VAL A 130 5.57 -9.51 9.26
CA VAL A 130 4.39 -8.94 9.91
C VAL A 130 4.81 -7.77 10.78
N VAL A 131 4.10 -6.64 10.67
CA VAL A 131 4.40 -5.40 11.40
C VAL A 131 3.25 -5.05 12.32
N LEU A 132 3.57 -4.82 13.60
CA LEU A 132 2.64 -4.29 14.58
C LEU A 132 2.94 -2.79 14.80
N PRO A 133 2.01 -1.88 14.45
CA PRO A 133 2.21 -0.45 14.67
C PRO A 133 2.19 -0.09 16.16
N ALA A 134 2.67 1.11 16.50
CA ALA A 134 2.78 1.58 17.88
C ALA A 134 1.45 1.58 18.64
N GLN A 135 0.34 1.74 17.93
CA GLN A 135 -1.01 1.80 18.50
C GLN A 135 -1.58 0.42 18.85
N MET A 136 -0.85 -0.67 18.55
CA MET A 136 -1.33 -2.03 18.80
C MET A 136 -1.11 -2.43 20.26
N GLU A 137 -2.13 -2.25 21.10
CA GLU A 137 -2.15 -2.62 22.53
C GLU A 137 -2.88 -3.94 22.78
N ASN A 138 -3.81 -4.30 21.87
CA ASN A 138 -4.59 -5.52 21.89
C ASN A 138 -4.42 -6.26 20.58
N VAL A 139 -4.49 -7.59 20.66
CA VAL A 139 -4.63 -8.50 19.53
C VAL A 139 -5.78 -9.47 19.81
N ASP A 140 -6.48 -9.91 18.78
CA ASP A 140 -7.44 -11.00 18.91
C ASP A 140 -6.71 -12.34 19.13
N ALA A 141 -7.30 -13.25 19.91
CA ALA A 141 -6.67 -14.53 20.22
C ALA A 141 -6.27 -15.34 18.97
N ALA A 142 -7.08 -15.29 17.91
CA ALA A 142 -6.76 -15.94 16.65
C ALA A 142 -5.53 -15.32 15.95
N THR A 143 -5.39 -14.00 16.01
CA THR A 143 -4.22 -13.28 15.47
C THR A 143 -2.98 -13.62 16.30
N PHE A 144 -3.11 -13.66 17.64
CA PHE A 144 -2.01 -14.01 18.52
C PHE A 144 -1.48 -15.42 18.25
N ASP A 145 -2.36 -16.45 18.15
CA ASP A 145 -1.99 -17.81 17.77
C ASP A 145 -1.26 -17.87 16.41
N LEU A 146 -1.73 -17.09 15.43
CA LEU A 146 -1.06 -17.00 14.13
C LEU A 146 0.36 -16.41 14.25
N LEU A 147 0.54 -15.36 15.05
CA LEU A 147 1.84 -14.72 15.27
C LEU A 147 2.81 -15.67 16.01
N GLU A 148 2.35 -16.39 17.01
CA GLU A 148 3.18 -17.39 17.72
C GLU A 148 3.66 -18.49 16.76
N ARG A 149 2.74 -19.05 15.97
CA ARG A 149 3.09 -20.08 14.96
C ARG A 149 4.02 -19.55 13.88
N PHE A 150 3.83 -18.31 13.46
CA PHE A 150 4.67 -17.66 12.46
C PHE A 150 6.10 -17.46 12.99
N ALA A 151 6.26 -16.91 14.20
CA ALA A 151 7.56 -16.77 14.85
C ALA A 151 8.25 -18.11 15.06
N ALA A 152 7.52 -19.14 15.51
CA ALA A 152 8.05 -20.49 15.71
C ALA A 152 8.57 -21.16 14.42
N LYS A 153 8.14 -20.68 13.24
CA LYS A 153 8.60 -21.13 11.92
C LYS A 153 9.69 -20.23 11.31
N GLY A 154 10.20 -19.26 12.08
CA GLY A 154 11.22 -18.33 11.62
C GLY A 154 10.68 -17.13 10.84
N GLY A 155 9.37 -16.91 10.87
CA GLY A 155 8.75 -15.72 10.30
C GLY A 155 9.16 -14.46 11.03
N ARG A 156 9.28 -13.35 10.32
CA ARG A 156 9.77 -12.09 10.86
C ARG A 156 8.64 -11.22 11.38
N ILE A 157 8.69 -10.88 12.67
CA ILE A 157 7.77 -9.94 13.30
C ILE A 157 8.53 -8.67 13.70
N ILE A 158 8.04 -7.50 13.28
CA ILE A 158 8.56 -6.19 13.70
C ILE A 158 7.46 -5.51 14.52
N ALA A 159 7.76 -5.10 15.73
CA ALA A 159 6.79 -4.46 16.60
C ALA A 159 7.26 -3.08 17.06
N TYR A 160 6.50 -2.06 16.70
CA TYR A 160 6.58 -0.69 17.22
C TYR A 160 5.75 -0.53 18.50
N GLY A 161 4.67 -1.31 18.64
CA GLY A 161 3.84 -1.43 19.84
C GLY A 161 4.16 -2.69 20.65
N THR A 162 3.65 -2.75 21.88
CA THR A 162 3.70 -3.97 22.70
C THR A 162 2.28 -4.32 23.12
N PRO A 163 1.61 -5.23 22.42
CA PRO A 163 0.31 -5.72 22.87
C PRO A 163 0.40 -6.31 24.26
N GLN A 164 -0.50 -5.88 25.15
CA GLN A 164 -0.62 -6.34 26.52
C GLN A 164 -1.96 -7.06 26.76
N TYR A 165 -2.85 -6.98 25.78
CA TYR A 165 -4.18 -7.52 25.85
C TYR A 165 -4.43 -8.50 24.70
N VAL A 166 -5.18 -9.56 25.03
CA VAL A 166 -5.74 -10.51 24.06
C VAL A 166 -7.26 -10.53 24.29
N ASP A 167 -8.04 -10.31 23.23
CA ASP A 167 -9.51 -10.18 23.32
C ASP A 167 -9.97 -9.18 24.40
N GLY A 168 -9.21 -8.09 24.59
CA GLY A 168 -9.49 -7.05 25.59
C GLY A 168 -9.11 -7.41 27.03
N ALA A 169 -8.63 -8.61 27.29
CA ALA A 169 -8.15 -9.04 28.62
C ALA A 169 -6.62 -9.00 28.69
N ARG A 170 -6.07 -8.54 29.82
CA ARG A 170 -4.62 -8.51 30.02
C ARG A 170 -4.03 -9.91 29.95
N SER A 171 -2.97 -10.09 29.14
CA SER A 171 -2.31 -11.37 28.91
C SER A 171 -0.82 -11.28 29.20
N ALA A 172 -0.39 -11.95 30.28
CA ALA A 172 1.04 -12.08 30.60
C ALA A 172 1.81 -12.88 29.53
N GLU A 173 1.13 -13.80 28.86
CA GLU A 173 1.70 -14.58 27.75
C GLU A 173 2.01 -13.70 26.55
N ALA A 174 1.08 -12.82 26.15
CA ALA A 174 1.30 -11.86 25.08
C ALA A 174 2.42 -10.87 25.44
N GLU A 175 2.40 -10.31 26.67
CA GLU A 175 3.47 -9.42 27.13
C GLU A 175 4.85 -10.11 27.03
N ALA A 176 4.98 -11.38 27.48
CA ALA A 176 6.21 -12.14 27.39
C ALA A 176 6.62 -12.44 25.94
N PHE A 177 5.66 -12.81 25.08
CA PHE A 177 5.91 -13.08 23.66
C PHE A 177 6.46 -11.85 22.94
N PHE A 178 5.79 -10.72 23.06
CA PHE A 178 6.18 -9.47 22.37
C PHE A 178 7.43 -8.81 22.97
N ALA A 179 7.84 -9.19 24.19
CA ALA A 179 9.08 -8.76 24.80
C ALA A 179 10.30 -9.63 24.44
N ASP A 180 10.09 -10.82 23.87
CA ASP A 180 11.14 -11.77 23.54
C ASP A 180 11.88 -11.40 22.25
N PRO A 181 13.15 -10.96 22.30
CA PRO A 181 13.89 -10.54 21.11
C PRO A 181 14.24 -11.72 20.15
N ALA A 182 14.07 -12.97 20.61
CA ALA A 182 14.23 -14.13 19.74
C ALA A 182 13.01 -14.36 18.83
N LYS A 183 11.86 -13.76 19.16
CA LYS A 183 10.60 -13.90 18.42
C LYS A 183 10.19 -12.62 17.68
N VAL A 184 10.48 -11.47 18.29
CA VAL A 184 9.98 -10.18 17.81
C VAL A 184 11.12 -9.16 17.76
N THR A 185 11.37 -8.59 16.59
CA THR A 185 12.26 -7.44 16.42
C THR A 185 11.54 -6.20 16.95
N ARG A 186 12.06 -5.60 18.00
CA ARG A 186 11.53 -4.35 18.56
C ARG A 186 12.04 -3.18 17.75
N ALA A 187 11.14 -2.30 17.32
CA ALA A 187 11.45 -1.02 16.70
C ALA A 187 10.96 0.11 17.61
N ASP A 188 11.70 1.21 17.66
CA ASP A 188 11.33 2.34 18.51
C ASP A 188 10.27 3.20 17.82
N ALA A 189 9.14 3.41 18.51
CA ALA A 189 8.05 4.26 18.02
C ALA A 189 8.33 5.76 18.19
N GLY A 190 9.29 6.13 19.03
CA GLY A 190 9.69 7.53 19.30
C GLY A 190 10.79 8.04 18.38
N GLU A 191 11.45 7.15 17.63
CA GLU A 191 12.53 7.48 16.70
C GLU A 191 12.02 7.49 15.25
N PRO A 192 12.75 8.11 14.32
CA PRO A 192 12.45 7.97 12.91
C PRO A 192 12.37 6.49 12.49
N ILE A 193 11.41 6.14 11.66
CA ILE A 193 11.25 4.77 11.16
C ILE A 193 12.54 4.34 10.46
N ASP A 194 13.09 3.20 10.89
CA ASP A 194 14.20 2.56 10.18
C ASP A 194 13.67 1.82 8.95
N TYR A 195 13.68 2.48 7.80
CA TYR A 195 13.19 1.91 6.54
C TYR A 195 14.06 0.78 6.02
N SER A 196 15.31 0.63 6.49
CA SER A 196 16.16 -0.51 6.11
C SER A 196 15.56 -1.85 6.55
N LEU A 197 14.71 -1.85 7.57
CA LEU A 197 13.95 -3.02 8.01
C LEU A 197 13.00 -3.57 6.94
N PHE A 198 12.63 -2.75 5.95
CA PHE A 198 11.67 -3.07 4.89
C PHE A 198 12.31 -3.12 3.50
N ALA A 199 13.63 -2.89 3.41
CA ALA A 199 14.32 -2.86 2.13
C ALA A 199 14.19 -4.21 1.40
N THR A 200 13.78 -4.15 0.14
CA THR A 200 13.77 -5.29 -0.77
C THR A 200 14.83 -5.11 -1.83
N PRO A 201 15.61 -6.14 -2.19
CA PRO A 201 16.63 -6.03 -3.23
C PRO A 201 16.04 -5.92 -4.65
N GLU A 202 14.75 -6.17 -4.80
CA GLU A 202 14.07 -6.26 -6.10
C GLU A 202 13.82 -4.90 -6.75
N ILE A 203 13.67 -3.83 -5.96
CA ILE A 203 13.43 -2.47 -6.44
C ILE A 203 14.18 -1.46 -5.58
N ALA A 204 14.75 -0.44 -6.20
CA ALA A 204 15.39 0.67 -5.51
C ALA A 204 15.03 1.98 -6.19
N PHE A 205 14.67 2.97 -5.39
CA PHE A 205 14.41 4.33 -5.84
C PHE A 205 15.57 5.22 -5.44
N ASP A 206 16.05 6.03 -6.38
CA ASP A 206 16.85 7.19 -6.05
C ASP A 206 15.93 8.18 -5.33
N ALA A 207 16.34 8.65 -4.15
CA ALA A 207 15.46 9.38 -3.22
C ALA A 207 14.78 10.57 -3.91
N PRO A 208 13.46 10.51 -4.17
CA PRO A 208 12.77 11.59 -4.84
C PRO A 208 12.65 12.80 -3.93
N GLU A 209 12.95 13.98 -4.45
CA GLU A 209 12.74 15.21 -3.72
C GLU A 209 11.29 15.36 -3.25
N GLY A 210 11.09 15.63 -1.97
CA GLY A 210 9.79 16.03 -1.41
C GLY A 210 8.83 14.90 -1.03
N ASN A 211 9.19 13.62 -1.17
CA ASN A 211 8.36 12.47 -0.75
C ASN A 211 6.92 12.45 -1.31
N TYR A 212 6.75 12.88 -2.58
CA TYR A 212 5.45 12.88 -3.27
C TYR A 212 5.29 11.71 -4.25
N LEU A 213 6.31 10.89 -4.41
CA LEU A 213 6.24 9.71 -5.26
C LEU A 213 5.54 8.57 -4.54
N PHE A 214 4.59 7.95 -5.22
CA PHE A 214 3.98 6.69 -4.85
C PHE A 214 4.16 5.70 -5.99
N HIS A 215 4.31 4.41 -5.65
CA HIS A 215 4.41 3.38 -6.66
C HIS A 215 3.50 2.19 -6.35
N HIS A 216 3.23 1.41 -7.39
CA HIS A 216 2.56 0.12 -7.27
C HIS A 216 3.11 -0.82 -8.32
N ARG A 217 3.46 -2.05 -7.91
CA ARG A 217 3.95 -3.09 -8.81
C ARG A 217 2.99 -4.27 -8.92
N ARG A 218 2.94 -4.86 -10.12
CA ARG A 218 2.18 -6.10 -10.35
C ARG A 218 3.10 -7.11 -11.03
N ARG A 219 3.16 -8.33 -10.49
CA ARG A 219 3.89 -9.45 -11.09
C ARG A 219 3.03 -10.05 -12.20
N MET A 220 3.60 -10.18 -13.37
CA MET A 220 3.01 -10.81 -14.55
C MET A 220 3.77 -12.09 -14.88
N ASP A 221 3.31 -12.88 -15.84
CA ASP A 221 3.94 -14.14 -16.20
C ASP A 221 5.29 -13.95 -16.93
N ASP A 222 5.49 -12.81 -17.57
CA ASP A 222 6.65 -12.48 -18.43
C ASP A 222 7.31 -11.14 -18.08
N GLY A 223 7.06 -10.66 -16.85
CA GLY A 223 7.60 -9.39 -16.38
C GLY A 223 6.79 -8.79 -15.24
N GLN A 224 6.79 -7.47 -15.18
CA GLN A 224 6.08 -6.72 -14.15
C GLN A 224 5.51 -5.41 -14.67
N LEU A 225 4.36 -5.00 -14.13
CA LEU A 225 3.86 -3.64 -14.26
C LEU A 225 4.45 -2.78 -13.14
N LEU A 226 4.89 -1.58 -13.50
CA LEU A 226 5.31 -0.54 -12.58
C LEU A 226 4.46 0.70 -12.83
N PHE A 227 3.71 1.11 -11.83
CA PHE A 227 2.94 2.35 -11.83
C PHE A 227 3.59 3.35 -10.87
N LEU A 228 3.90 4.53 -11.36
CA LEU A 228 4.43 5.65 -10.59
C LEU A 228 3.41 6.78 -10.60
N ALA A 229 3.19 7.43 -9.46
CA ALA A 229 2.27 8.55 -9.32
C ALA A 229 2.88 9.67 -8.47
N ASN A 230 2.75 10.91 -8.95
CA ASN A 230 3.10 12.10 -8.21
C ASN A 230 1.86 12.66 -7.49
N SER A 231 1.85 12.61 -6.17
CA SER A 231 0.74 13.11 -5.34
C SER A 231 0.75 14.63 -5.14
N SER A 232 1.82 15.33 -5.54
CA SER A 232 1.86 16.78 -5.46
C SER A 232 1.02 17.43 -6.56
N LEU A 233 0.19 18.40 -6.19
CA LEU A 233 -0.58 19.20 -7.16
C LEU A 233 0.22 20.37 -7.74
N THR A 234 1.41 20.66 -7.23
CA THR A 234 2.17 21.87 -7.57
C THR A 234 3.63 21.62 -7.93
N ARG A 235 4.20 20.47 -7.56
CA ARG A 235 5.63 20.16 -7.73
C ARG A 235 5.81 18.95 -8.65
N PRO A 236 6.73 19.01 -9.62
CA PRO A 236 7.14 17.81 -10.35
C PRO A 236 7.94 16.87 -9.44
N VAL A 237 8.00 15.59 -9.81
CA VAL A 237 8.85 14.58 -9.15
C VAL A 237 9.72 13.92 -10.21
N ARG A 238 11.04 13.91 -9.98
CA ARG A 238 12.04 13.34 -10.88
C ARG A 238 12.95 12.41 -10.12
N GLY A 239 13.47 11.42 -10.81
CA GLY A 239 14.43 10.49 -10.24
C GLY A 239 14.63 9.27 -11.13
N THR A 240 15.20 8.24 -10.53
CA THR A 240 15.39 6.95 -11.17
C THR A 240 14.81 5.84 -10.28
N VAL A 241 14.38 4.76 -10.94
CA VAL A 241 14.04 3.51 -10.29
C VAL A 241 14.82 2.39 -10.93
N THR A 242 15.44 1.55 -10.10
CA THR A 242 16.19 0.37 -10.55
C THR A 242 15.49 -0.89 -10.10
N LEU A 243 15.15 -1.77 -11.03
CA LEU A 243 14.44 -3.01 -10.78
C LEU A 243 14.89 -4.11 -11.74
N GLN A 244 14.49 -5.35 -11.47
CA GLN A 244 14.78 -6.47 -12.35
C GLN A 244 14.00 -6.36 -13.66
N GLY A 245 14.67 -6.67 -14.78
CA GLY A 245 14.08 -6.66 -16.12
C GLY A 245 15.11 -6.38 -17.20
N ARG A 246 14.70 -6.51 -18.45
CA ARG A 246 15.60 -6.35 -19.63
C ARG A 246 15.14 -5.28 -20.61
N GLN A 247 13.87 -4.97 -20.64
CA GLN A 247 13.28 -3.97 -21.52
C GLN A 247 12.06 -3.33 -20.86
N ALA A 248 11.78 -2.07 -21.15
CA ALA A 248 10.60 -1.36 -20.65
C ALA A 248 9.75 -0.81 -21.80
N ALA A 249 8.44 -0.85 -21.62
CA ALA A 249 7.47 -0.20 -22.49
C ALA A 249 6.54 0.71 -21.72
N LEU A 250 6.24 1.87 -22.28
CA LEU A 250 5.19 2.77 -21.79
C LEU A 250 3.82 2.24 -22.22
N LEU A 251 2.92 2.12 -21.27
CA LEU A 251 1.51 1.89 -21.50
C LEU A 251 0.77 3.23 -21.35
N ASP A 252 0.51 3.91 -22.47
CA ASP A 252 -0.21 5.18 -22.42
C ASP A 252 -1.70 4.94 -22.10
N THR A 253 -2.07 5.24 -20.89
CA THR A 253 -3.45 5.01 -20.40
C THR A 253 -4.47 5.97 -21.05
N ARG A 254 -4.05 7.08 -21.65
CA ARG A 254 -4.93 8.02 -22.33
C ARG A 254 -5.24 7.57 -23.76
N THR A 255 -4.21 7.22 -24.52
CA THR A 255 -4.38 6.82 -25.94
C THR A 255 -4.59 5.32 -26.09
N GLY A 256 -4.02 4.51 -25.19
CA GLY A 256 -3.97 3.04 -25.29
C GLY A 256 -2.78 2.55 -26.12
N GLU A 257 -1.89 3.43 -26.54
CA GLU A 257 -0.67 3.08 -27.26
C GLU A 257 0.34 2.41 -26.36
N ILE A 258 1.11 1.48 -26.92
CA ILE A 258 2.26 0.86 -26.28
C ILE A 258 3.50 1.25 -27.08
N ARG A 259 4.51 1.77 -26.40
CA ARG A 259 5.76 2.17 -27.05
C ARG A 259 6.96 1.87 -26.16
N GLY A 260 8.13 1.62 -26.78
CA GLY A 260 9.38 1.45 -26.04
C GLY A 260 9.64 2.61 -25.07
N TYR A 261 10.20 2.31 -23.90
CA TYR A 261 10.62 3.31 -22.92
C TYR A 261 12.13 3.15 -22.67
N GLU A 262 12.86 4.25 -22.80
CA GLU A 262 14.31 4.25 -22.64
C GLU A 262 14.70 3.91 -21.19
N ALA A 263 15.63 2.96 -21.05
CA ALA A 263 16.17 2.55 -19.78
C ALA A 263 17.63 2.15 -19.94
N GLN A 264 18.43 2.37 -18.91
CA GLN A 264 19.80 1.88 -18.83
C GLN A 264 19.81 0.47 -18.29
N ARG A 265 20.48 -0.45 -18.96
CA ARG A 265 20.55 -1.85 -18.55
C ARG A 265 21.94 -2.21 -18.05
N GLU A 266 21.96 -2.87 -16.90
CA GLU A 266 23.17 -3.49 -16.37
C GLU A 266 22.82 -4.93 -15.91
N GLY A 267 23.28 -5.92 -16.68
CA GLY A 267 22.95 -7.31 -16.46
C GLY A 267 21.45 -7.62 -16.63
N ASP A 268 20.79 -8.01 -15.55
CA ASP A 268 19.36 -8.30 -15.46
C ASP A 268 18.56 -7.16 -14.80
N ARG A 269 19.19 -6.00 -14.57
CA ARG A 269 18.55 -4.84 -13.98
C ARG A 269 18.40 -3.71 -14.98
N LEU A 270 17.28 -2.99 -14.86
CA LEU A 270 16.99 -1.76 -15.58
C LEU A 270 16.97 -0.58 -14.61
N THR A 271 17.64 0.50 -14.99
CA THR A 271 17.50 1.81 -14.36
C THR A 271 16.68 2.70 -15.28
N ILE A 272 15.51 3.08 -14.80
CA ILE A 272 14.49 3.84 -15.53
C ILE A 272 14.41 5.25 -14.94
N ALA A 273 14.67 6.26 -15.77
CA ALA A 273 14.45 7.66 -15.37
C ALA A 273 12.96 8.01 -15.51
N TYR A 274 12.45 8.80 -14.55
CA TYR A 274 11.10 9.33 -14.61
C TYR A 274 11.07 10.83 -14.34
N ASP A 275 10.16 11.52 -15.02
CA ASP A 275 9.83 12.95 -14.83
C ASP A 275 8.31 13.09 -14.81
N LEU A 276 7.74 13.21 -13.62
CA LEU A 276 6.31 13.27 -13.39
C LEU A 276 5.89 14.71 -13.10
N HIS A 277 5.05 15.28 -13.95
CA HIS A 277 4.40 16.56 -13.68
C HIS A 277 3.58 16.52 -12.38
N PRO A 278 3.17 17.69 -11.83
CA PRO A 278 2.18 17.73 -10.76
C PRO A 278 0.94 16.89 -11.11
N ALA A 279 0.50 16.04 -10.18
CA ALA A 279 -0.57 15.05 -10.37
C ALA A 279 -0.35 14.08 -11.55
N GLY A 280 0.88 13.98 -12.07
CA GLY A 280 1.23 13.11 -13.18
C GLY A 280 1.43 11.66 -12.75
N SER A 281 1.34 10.76 -13.73
CA SER A 281 1.61 9.33 -13.51
C SER A 281 2.30 8.71 -14.72
N LEU A 282 2.94 7.56 -14.48
CA LEU A 282 3.64 6.76 -15.49
C LEU A 282 3.29 5.29 -15.25
N LEU A 283 2.82 4.61 -16.29
CA LEU A 283 2.57 3.17 -16.25
C LEU A 283 3.52 2.48 -17.25
N LEU A 284 4.37 1.61 -16.71
CA LEU A 284 5.34 0.86 -17.49
C LEU A 284 5.07 -0.63 -17.39
N TYR A 285 5.36 -1.35 -18.47
CA TYR A 285 5.58 -2.78 -18.45
C TYR A 285 7.09 -3.03 -18.55
N VAL A 286 7.63 -3.78 -17.62
CA VAL A 286 9.05 -4.17 -17.59
C VAL A 286 9.12 -5.67 -17.87
N PHE A 287 9.74 -6.05 -18.98
CA PHE A 287 9.83 -7.42 -19.45
C PHE A 287 11.05 -8.13 -18.85
N ASP A 288 10.89 -9.42 -18.56
CA ASP A 288 11.98 -10.29 -18.09
C ASP A 288 12.92 -10.70 -19.23
N GLU A 289 12.45 -10.63 -20.48
CA GLU A 289 13.21 -10.92 -21.69
C GLU A 289 13.12 -9.75 -22.69
N GLU A 290 14.11 -9.66 -23.60
CA GLU A 290 14.04 -8.72 -24.71
C GLU A 290 12.96 -9.17 -25.70
N ARG A 291 12.18 -8.24 -26.20
CA ARG A 291 11.19 -8.45 -27.25
C ARG A 291 11.62 -7.72 -28.52
N GLU A 292 11.54 -8.42 -29.63
CA GLU A 292 11.66 -7.78 -30.93
C GLU A 292 10.50 -6.80 -31.11
N GLY A 293 10.84 -5.54 -31.47
CA GLY A 293 9.90 -4.43 -31.60
C GLY A 293 9.02 -4.49 -32.84
#